data_04b5e63014d0b6f0f6cad7fb60a092bd
#
_entry.id   04b5e63014d0b6f0f6cad7fb60a092bd
#
_cell.length_a   1.000
_cell.length_b   1.000
_cell.length_c   1.000
_cell.angle_alpha   90.00
_cell.angle_beta   90.00
_cell.angle_gamma   90.00
#
_symmetry.space_group_name_H-M   'P 1'
#
loop_
_entity.id
_entity.type
_entity.pdbx_description
1 polymer ?
#
loop_
_entity_poly.entity_id
_entity_poly.type
_entity_poly.pdbx_seq_one_letter_code
_entity_poly.pdbx_strand_id
1 'polypeptide(L)'
;MKRQWLVPLVYALTLFLFAGTALAAPQKSVPIPLRDDISYDAFLTELNSWLSREEFHIDLSAPEYTAEISEDGFTAYLASTPSTTQVAFYTRDGLLYRAVTLYRPDNKEMTADATKLITAICLTNGLTPDEMMKLFQRQKVDDKTQLGRVYCKKTRKDIYTMSHRMDEHVVAVGVYALD
;
A
#
# COMPACT_ATOMS: atom_id res chain seq x y z
N MET A 1 23.99 -7.84 7.02
CA MET A 1 22.73 -8.46 7.53
C MET A 1 21.44 -7.98 6.84
N LYS A 2 21.49 -7.30 5.66
CA LYS A 2 20.31 -6.77 4.95
C LYS A 2 19.58 -7.75 4.01
N ARG A 3 20.14 -8.92 3.73
CA ARG A 3 19.61 -9.84 2.69
C ARG A 3 18.57 -10.87 3.16
N GLN A 4 18.41 -11.08 4.46
CA GLN A 4 17.53 -12.15 4.97
C GLN A 4 16.04 -11.81 5.00
N TRP A 5 15.65 -10.53 4.82
CA TRP A 5 14.27 -10.08 4.84
C TRP A 5 13.64 -9.90 3.44
N LEU A 6 14.46 -9.98 2.37
CA LEU A 6 13.98 -9.85 0.99
C LEU A 6 13.14 -11.07 0.55
N VAL A 7 13.46 -12.26 1.01
CA VAL A 7 12.76 -13.49 0.61
C VAL A 7 11.34 -13.56 1.15
N PRO A 8 11.05 -13.30 2.44
CA PRO A 8 9.67 -13.24 2.91
C PRO A 8 8.89 -12.05 2.32
N LEU A 9 9.55 -10.94 1.98
CA LEU A 9 8.93 -9.79 1.33
C LEU A 9 8.40 -10.17 -0.06
N VAL A 10 9.19 -10.86 -0.87
CA VAL A 10 8.78 -11.30 -2.23
C VAL A 10 7.63 -12.32 -2.14
N TYR A 11 7.66 -13.25 -1.16
CA TYR A 11 6.54 -14.20 -0.94
C TYR A 11 5.27 -13.52 -0.45
N ALA A 12 5.39 -12.54 0.46
CA ALA A 12 4.26 -11.73 0.90
C ALA A 12 3.61 -10.98 -0.25
N LEU A 13 4.43 -10.47 -1.10
CA LEU A 13 4.12 -9.72 -2.29
C LEU A 13 3.32 -10.55 -3.30
N THR A 14 3.71 -11.80 -3.56
CA THR A 14 2.97 -12.72 -4.45
C THR A 14 1.62 -13.14 -3.85
N LEU A 15 1.52 -13.40 -2.54
CA LEU A 15 0.26 -13.71 -1.88
C LEU A 15 -0.76 -12.56 -1.96
N PHE A 16 -0.32 -11.30 -1.89
CA PHE A 16 -1.21 -10.14 -2.06
C PHE A 16 -1.71 -9.97 -3.50
N LEU A 17 -0.96 -10.41 -4.50
CA LEU A 17 -1.41 -10.43 -5.89
C LEU A 17 -2.59 -11.41 -6.09
N PHE A 18 -2.53 -12.58 -5.45
CA PHE A 18 -3.56 -13.62 -5.58
C PHE A 18 -4.77 -13.39 -4.66
N ALA A 19 -4.59 -12.86 -3.45
CA ALA A 19 -5.69 -12.65 -2.52
C ALA A 19 -6.66 -11.54 -2.98
N GLY A 20 -6.19 -10.54 -3.72
CA GLY A 20 -7.03 -9.49 -4.29
C GLY A 20 -8.02 -10.01 -5.34
N THR A 21 -7.75 -11.15 -5.96
CA THR A 21 -8.62 -11.75 -6.98
C THR A 21 -9.58 -12.82 -6.42
N ALA A 22 -9.31 -13.37 -5.23
CA ALA A 22 -10.08 -14.49 -4.68
C ALA A 22 -11.23 -14.07 -3.74
N LEU A 23 -11.26 -12.82 -3.27
CA LEU A 23 -12.18 -12.35 -2.22
C LEU A 23 -13.25 -11.36 -2.69
N ALA A 24 -13.18 -10.88 -3.91
CA ALA A 24 -14.22 -10.05 -4.49
C ALA A 24 -15.02 -10.87 -5.48
N ALA A 25 -16.33 -10.93 -5.32
CA ALA A 25 -17.40 -11.35 -6.23
C ALA A 25 -17.04 -11.85 -7.66
N PRO A 26 -17.93 -12.58 -8.36
CA PRO A 26 -17.63 -13.41 -9.53
C PRO A 26 -17.19 -12.69 -10.83
N GLN A 27 -16.85 -11.41 -10.78
CA GLN A 27 -16.18 -10.70 -11.87
C GLN A 27 -14.69 -10.57 -11.56
N LYS A 28 -13.83 -10.94 -12.52
CA LYS A 28 -12.38 -10.69 -12.45
C LYS A 28 -12.16 -9.18 -12.36
N SER A 29 -12.06 -8.65 -11.15
CA SER A 29 -11.68 -7.26 -10.92
C SER A 29 -10.24 -7.06 -11.39
N VAL A 30 -10.05 -6.14 -12.33
CA VAL A 30 -8.73 -5.84 -12.89
C VAL A 30 -8.10 -4.71 -12.08
N PRO A 31 -6.84 -4.84 -11.64
CA PRO A 31 -6.13 -3.73 -11.02
C PRO A 31 -6.05 -2.52 -11.98
N ILE A 32 -6.46 -1.35 -11.49
CA ILE A 32 -6.34 -0.08 -12.20
C ILE A 32 -5.38 0.85 -11.45
N PRO A 33 -4.78 1.86 -12.13
CA PRO A 33 -3.93 2.82 -11.44
C PRO A 33 -4.69 3.50 -10.30
N LEU A 34 -4.01 3.71 -9.16
CA LEU A 34 -4.55 4.51 -8.06
C LEU A 34 -4.89 5.92 -8.52
N ARG A 35 -3.98 6.51 -9.31
CA ARG A 35 -4.17 7.77 -10.03
C ARG A 35 -3.69 7.61 -11.46
N ASP A 36 -4.50 8.00 -12.43
CA ASP A 36 -4.20 7.99 -13.86
C ASP A 36 -3.88 9.39 -14.41
N ASP A 37 -4.04 10.41 -13.56
CA ASP A 37 -3.78 11.81 -13.88
C ASP A 37 -2.35 12.28 -13.56
N ILE A 38 -1.55 11.45 -12.86
CA ILE A 38 -0.15 11.76 -12.53
C ILE A 38 0.75 10.54 -12.69
N SER A 39 2.02 10.77 -13.02
CA SER A 39 3.04 9.74 -13.05
C SER A 39 3.41 9.26 -11.64
N TYR A 40 4.09 8.12 -11.56
CA TYR A 40 4.63 7.60 -10.29
C TYR A 40 5.60 8.60 -9.62
N ASP A 41 6.45 9.28 -10.37
CA ASP A 41 7.38 10.27 -9.83
C ASP A 41 6.65 11.49 -9.25
N ALA A 42 5.60 11.96 -9.93
CA ALA A 42 4.74 13.02 -9.41
C ALA A 42 3.98 12.56 -8.15
N PHE A 43 3.51 11.32 -8.11
CA PHE A 43 2.92 10.73 -6.91
C PHE A 43 3.90 10.73 -5.73
N LEU A 44 5.15 10.29 -5.95
CA LEU A 44 6.18 10.31 -4.91
C LEU A 44 6.49 11.73 -4.41
N THR A 45 6.49 12.71 -5.32
CA THR A 45 6.70 14.11 -4.95
C THR A 45 5.57 14.62 -4.05
N GLU A 46 4.30 14.33 -4.41
CA GLU A 46 3.14 14.68 -3.57
C GLU A 46 3.18 13.92 -2.23
N LEU A 47 3.52 12.64 -2.23
CA LEU A 47 3.64 11.81 -1.02
C LEU A 47 4.68 12.40 -0.07
N ASN A 48 5.88 12.71 -0.55
CA ASN A 48 6.95 13.30 0.25
C ASN A 48 6.55 14.66 0.81
N SER A 49 5.76 15.46 0.08
CA SER A 49 5.20 16.71 0.57
C SER A 49 4.27 16.49 1.77
N TRP A 50 3.47 15.41 1.79
CA TRP A 50 2.68 15.05 2.97
C TRP A 50 3.56 14.58 4.13
N LEU A 51 4.50 13.68 3.87
CA LEU A 51 5.37 13.09 4.90
C LEU A 51 6.27 14.12 5.58
N SER A 52 6.62 15.22 4.90
CA SER A 52 7.43 16.31 5.45
C SER A 52 6.66 17.24 6.39
N ARG A 53 5.32 17.16 6.46
CA ARG A 53 4.53 18.02 7.33
C ARG A 53 4.73 17.63 8.80
N GLU A 54 4.55 18.60 9.70
CA GLU A 54 4.75 18.43 11.14
C GLU A 54 3.92 17.28 11.72
N GLU A 55 2.67 17.12 11.28
CA GLU A 55 1.77 16.06 11.74
C GLU A 55 2.22 14.65 11.34
N PHE A 56 2.99 14.51 10.26
CA PHE A 56 3.54 13.22 9.80
C PHE A 56 4.99 13.07 10.26
N HIS A 57 5.86 13.97 9.85
CA HIS A 57 7.30 14.00 10.15
C HIS A 57 7.94 12.62 10.00
N ILE A 58 7.90 12.09 8.78
CA ILE A 58 8.48 10.79 8.41
C ILE A 58 9.54 11.00 7.35
N ASP A 59 10.74 10.49 7.60
CA ASP A 59 11.78 10.35 6.59
C ASP A 59 11.58 9.01 5.87
N LEU A 60 11.25 9.07 4.59
CA LEU A 60 11.17 7.88 3.72
C LEU A 60 12.43 7.82 2.85
N SER A 61 13.13 6.69 2.86
CA SER A 61 14.26 6.48 1.95
C SER A 61 13.81 6.60 0.49
N ALA A 62 14.73 6.97 -0.41
CA ALA A 62 14.44 6.93 -1.83
C ALA A 62 14.03 5.51 -2.24
N PRO A 63 12.95 5.34 -3.02
CA PRO A 63 12.54 4.02 -3.48
C PRO A 63 13.60 3.39 -4.37
N GLU A 64 14.00 2.16 -4.04
CA GLU A 64 14.97 1.37 -4.79
C GLU A 64 14.24 0.27 -5.58
N TYR A 65 14.67 0.05 -6.82
CA TYR A 65 14.19 -1.07 -7.63
C TYR A 65 14.46 -2.39 -6.90
N THR A 66 13.43 -3.20 -6.77
CA THR A 66 13.52 -4.49 -6.06
C THR A 66 13.38 -5.67 -7.02
N ALA A 67 12.36 -5.66 -7.86
CA ALA A 67 12.07 -6.75 -8.77
C ALA A 67 11.13 -6.32 -9.90
N GLU A 68 11.19 -7.05 -11.00
CA GLU A 68 10.16 -7.09 -12.02
C GLU A 68 9.27 -8.30 -11.75
N ILE A 69 7.97 -8.06 -11.57
CA ILE A 69 7.00 -9.13 -11.35
C ILE A 69 6.45 -9.52 -12.72
N SER A 70 7.09 -10.52 -13.31
CA SER A 70 6.92 -10.90 -14.71
C SER A 70 5.51 -11.41 -15.08
N GLU A 71 4.77 -11.98 -14.13
CA GLU A 71 3.43 -12.54 -14.42
C GLU A 71 2.38 -11.47 -14.71
N ASP A 72 2.53 -10.24 -14.18
CA ASP A 72 1.56 -9.15 -14.31
C ASP A 72 2.17 -7.86 -14.93
N GLY A 73 3.45 -7.86 -15.29
CA GLY A 73 4.13 -6.70 -15.87
C GLY A 73 4.30 -5.53 -14.91
N PHE A 74 4.32 -5.78 -13.59
CA PHE A 74 4.57 -4.76 -12.59
C PHE A 74 6.05 -4.67 -12.22
N THR A 75 6.51 -3.44 -12.00
CA THR A 75 7.80 -3.15 -11.36
C THR A 75 7.58 -2.78 -9.90
N ALA A 76 8.35 -3.38 -9.00
CA ALA A 76 8.30 -3.12 -7.56
C ALA A 76 9.49 -2.27 -7.12
N TYR A 77 9.20 -1.20 -6.38
CA TYR A 77 10.17 -0.33 -5.70
C TYR A 77 9.96 -0.39 -4.21
N LEU A 78 11.05 -0.51 -3.44
CA LEU A 78 11.02 -0.60 -1.99
C LEU A 78 11.61 0.65 -1.36
N ALA A 79 10.91 1.20 -0.38
CA ALA A 79 11.39 2.26 0.50
C ALA A 79 11.19 1.87 1.97
N SER A 80 11.90 2.52 2.88
CA SER A 80 11.78 2.26 4.31
C SER A 80 11.90 3.55 5.14
N THR A 81 11.28 3.53 6.32
CA THR A 81 11.45 4.57 7.35
C THR A 81 12.62 4.22 8.28
N PRO A 82 13.12 5.17 9.10
CA PRO A 82 14.13 4.88 10.13
C PRO A 82 13.71 3.78 11.11
N SER A 83 12.41 3.66 11.43
CA SER A 83 11.87 2.58 12.28
C SER A 83 11.87 1.22 11.61
N THR A 84 12.31 1.13 10.35
CA THR A 84 12.29 -0.06 9.50
C THR A 84 10.90 -0.53 9.01
N THR A 85 9.88 0.34 9.13
CA THR A 85 8.63 0.15 8.38
C THR A 85 8.93 0.23 6.89
N GLN A 86 8.45 -0.74 6.12
CA GLN A 86 8.72 -0.84 4.69
C GLN A 86 7.47 -0.51 3.88
N VAL A 87 7.65 0.08 2.70
CA VAL A 87 6.60 0.24 1.71
C VAL A 87 7.10 -0.22 0.35
N ALA A 88 6.31 -1.05 -0.32
CA ALA A 88 6.55 -1.45 -1.70
C ALA A 88 5.53 -0.75 -2.62
N PHE A 89 6.02 -0.09 -3.64
CA PHE A 89 5.24 0.56 -4.69
C PHE A 89 5.25 -0.30 -5.94
N TYR A 90 4.07 -0.63 -6.45
CA TYR A 90 3.90 -1.43 -7.67
C TYR A 90 3.46 -0.54 -8.80
N THR A 91 4.30 -0.44 -9.80
CA THR A 91 4.08 0.43 -10.96
C THR A 91 3.98 -0.39 -12.24
N ARG A 92 3.24 0.12 -13.20
CA ARG A 92 3.18 -0.35 -14.58
C ARG A 92 2.94 0.86 -15.49
N ASP A 93 3.65 0.93 -16.60
CA ASP A 93 3.55 2.04 -17.57
C ASP A 93 3.74 3.44 -16.93
N GLY A 94 4.64 3.53 -15.92
CA GLY A 94 4.91 4.78 -15.21
C GLY A 94 3.81 5.25 -14.25
N LEU A 95 2.79 4.43 -13.98
CA LEU A 95 1.69 4.72 -13.05
C LEU A 95 1.74 3.82 -11.83
N LEU A 96 1.28 4.32 -10.67
CA LEU A 96 1.17 3.54 -9.43
C LEU A 96 -0.18 2.80 -9.39
N TYR A 97 -0.13 1.49 -9.20
CA TYR A 97 -1.31 0.62 -9.07
C TYR A 97 -1.57 0.20 -7.63
N ARG A 98 -0.51 0.03 -6.85
CA ARG A 98 -0.61 -0.46 -5.47
C ARG A 98 0.54 0.06 -4.63
N ALA A 99 0.26 0.37 -3.36
CA ALA A 99 1.26 0.56 -2.33
C ALA A 99 1.00 -0.44 -1.19
N VAL A 100 2.02 -1.16 -0.75
CA VAL A 100 1.91 -2.15 0.34
C VAL A 100 2.89 -1.78 1.45
N THR A 101 2.35 -1.47 2.63
CA THR A 101 3.13 -1.15 3.83
C THR A 101 3.25 -2.39 4.70
N LEU A 102 4.48 -2.68 5.15
CA LEU A 102 4.83 -3.81 6.01
C LEU A 102 5.38 -3.30 7.33
N TYR A 103 4.86 -3.81 8.44
CA TYR A 103 5.29 -3.41 9.77
C TYR A 103 5.03 -4.52 10.80
N ARG A 104 5.64 -4.36 11.97
CA ARG A 104 5.43 -5.22 13.13
C ARG A 104 4.45 -4.54 14.09
N PRO A 105 3.25 -5.13 14.33
CA PRO A 105 2.24 -4.51 15.19
C PRO A 105 2.65 -4.47 16.68
N ASP A 106 3.59 -5.31 17.10
CA ASP A 106 4.18 -5.30 18.44
C ASP A 106 5.22 -4.19 18.65
N ASN A 107 5.69 -3.55 17.55
CA ASN A 107 6.58 -2.41 17.60
C ASN A 107 5.79 -1.10 17.44
N LYS A 108 5.77 -0.25 18.49
CA LYS A 108 4.99 0.98 18.50
C LYS A 108 5.47 2.01 17.47
N GLU A 109 6.78 2.13 17.26
CA GLU A 109 7.35 3.08 16.29
C GLU A 109 6.99 2.67 14.86
N MET A 110 7.17 1.39 14.51
CA MET A 110 6.77 0.87 13.20
C MET A 110 5.26 1.01 12.97
N THR A 111 4.43 0.77 13.99
CA THR A 111 2.98 0.94 13.89
C THR A 111 2.59 2.39 13.66
N ALA A 112 3.24 3.34 14.36
CA ALA A 112 3.01 4.77 14.18
C ALA A 112 3.42 5.20 12.75
N ASP A 113 4.61 4.83 12.30
CA ASP A 113 5.09 5.14 10.95
C ASP A 113 4.20 4.51 9.88
N ALA A 114 3.78 3.27 10.05
CA ALA A 114 2.87 2.60 9.12
C ALA A 114 1.53 3.35 9.02
N THR A 115 0.96 3.76 10.15
CA THR A 115 -0.30 4.52 10.17
C THR A 115 -0.17 5.84 9.42
N LYS A 116 0.88 6.61 9.70
CA LYS A 116 1.15 7.88 9.03
C LYS A 116 1.38 7.68 7.53
N LEU A 117 2.19 6.69 7.16
CA LEU A 117 2.53 6.40 5.77
C LEU A 117 1.28 5.98 4.96
N ILE A 118 0.45 5.09 5.48
CA ILE A 118 -0.81 4.67 4.84
C ILE A 118 -1.75 5.87 4.71
N THR A 119 -1.85 6.73 5.74
CA THR A 119 -2.64 7.95 5.70
C THR A 119 -2.14 8.90 4.62
N ALA A 120 -0.83 9.15 4.54
CA ALA A 120 -0.23 10.00 3.51
C ALA A 120 -0.47 9.45 2.09
N ILE A 121 -0.36 8.13 1.89
CA ILE A 121 -0.70 7.47 0.63
C ILE A 121 -2.16 7.71 0.26
N CYS A 122 -3.09 7.57 1.21
CA CYS A 122 -4.51 7.85 0.98
C CYS A 122 -4.78 9.31 0.61
N LEU A 123 -4.16 10.27 1.30
CA LEU A 123 -4.26 11.70 1.01
C LEU A 123 -3.70 12.05 -0.38
N THR A 124 -2.55 11.46 -0.74
CA THR A 124 -1.95 11.62 -2.07
C THR A 124 -2.89 11.08 -3.17
N ASN A 125 -3.64 10.02 -2.89
CA ASN A 125 -4.71 9.54 -3.79
C ASN A 125 -5.95 10.43 -3.79
N GLY A 126 -5.99 11.48 -2.96
CA GLY A 126 -7.05 12.47 -2.93
C GLY A 126 -8.26 12.09 -2.09
N LEU A 127 -8.13 11.11 -1.19
CA LEU A 127 -9.18 10.82 -0.22
C LEU A 127 -9.29 11.94 0.80
N THR A 128 -10.52 12.30 1.13
CA THR A 128 -10.84 13.20 2.24
C THR A 128 -10.74 12.46 3.59
N PRO A 129 -10.63 13.18 4.72
CA PRO A 129 -10.66 12.54 6.05
C PRO A 129 -11.89 11.66 6.28
N ASP A 130 -13.08 12.08 5.81
CA ASP A 130 -14.32 11.30 5.94
C ASP A 130 -14.29 10.01 5.09
N GLU A 131 -13.71 10.07 3.89
CA GLU A 131 -13.51 8.91 3.03
C GLU A 131 -12.51 7.94 3.66
N MET A 132 -11.42 8.45 4.25
CA MET A 132 -10.45 7.63 4.97
C MET A 132 -11.06 6.95 6.19
N MET A 133 -11.90 7.65 6.99
CA MET A 133 -12.59 7.01 8.11
C MET A 133 -13.45 5.83 7.65
N LYS A 134 -14.16 5.97 6.52
CA LYS A 134 -14.94 4.86 5.93
C LYS A 134 -14.05 3.73 5.44
N LEU A 135 -12.93 4.07 4.77
CA LEU A 135 -11.97 3.10 4.26
C LEU A 135 -11.37 2.25 5.39
N PHE A 136 -11.14 2.84 6.56
CA PHE A 136 -10.57 2.15 7.73
C PHE A 136 -11.63 1.45 8.60
N GLN A 137 -12.93 1.60 8.33
CA GLN A 137 -14.00 0.76 8.90
C GLN A 137 -13.99 -0.61 8.19
N ARG A 138 -12.94 -1.39 8.45
CA ARG A 138 -12.66 -2.65 7.75
C ARG A 138 -13.62 -3.75 8.17
N GLN A 139 -14.04 -4.55 7.19
CA GLN A 139 -14.77 -5.77 7.41
C GLN A 139 -13.79 -6.95 7.52
N LYS A 140 -14.03 -7.83 8.51
CA LYS A 140 -13.29 -9.08 8.63
C LYS A 140 -13.69 -10.01 7.49
N VAL A 141 -12.71 -10.45 6.70
CA VAL A 141 -12.89 -11.44 5.64
C VAL A 141 -12.61 -12.84 6.17
N ASP A 142 -11.50 -12.98 6.90
CA ASP A 142 -11.09 -14.19 7.61
C ASP A 142 -10.31 -13.82 8.87
N ASP A 143 -9.72 -14.81 9.57
CA ASP A 143 -9.01 -14.57 10.83
C ASP A 143 -7.72 -13.74 10.66
N LYS A 144 -7.20 -13.64 9.45
CA LYS A 144 -5.96 -12.91 9.13
C LYS A 144 -6.18 -11.68 8.26
N THR A 145 -7.35 -11.58 7.60
CA THR A 145 -7.59 -10.58 6.54
C THR A 145 -8.76 -9.67 6.89
N GLN A 146 -8.55 -8.38 6.73
CA GLN A 146 -9.60 -7.36 6.80
C GLN A 146 -9.57 -6.52 5.53
N LEU A 147 -10.75 -6.15 5.04
CA LEU A 147 -10.94 -5.35 3.81
C LEU A 147 -11.72 -4.08 4.12
N GLY A 148 -11.23 -2.95 3.64
CA GLY A 148 -11.96 -1.69 3.59
C GLY A 148 -12.18 -1.25 2.15
N ARG A 149 -13.28 -0.54 1.89
CA ARG A 149 -13.61 0.01 0.57
C ARG A 149 -14.24 1.39 0.72
N VAL A 150 -13.85 2.30 -0.15
CA VAL A 150 -14.50 3.62 -0.27
C VAL A 150 -14.44 4.12 -1.71
N TYR A 151 -15.48 4.79 -2.15
CA TYR A 151 -15.45 5.53 -3.41
C TYR A 151 -14.76 6.88 -3.21
N CYS A 152 -13.62 7.08 -3.87
CA CYS A 152 -12.90 8.35 -3.87
C CYS A 152 -13.51 9.30 -4.90
N LYS A 153 -14.07 10.41 -4.45
CA LYS A 153 -14.72 11.39 -5.33
C LYS A 153 -13.75 12.10 -6.26
N LYS A 154 -12.51 12.33 -5.83
CA LYS A 154 -11.49 13.02 -6.63
C LYS A 154 -11.06 12.17 -7.82
N THR A 155 -10.74 10.92 -7.61
CA THR A 155 -10.27 10.00 -8.67
C THR A 155 -11.40 9.28 -9.39
N ARG A 156 -12.64 9.33 -8.85
CA ARG A 156 -13.82 8.59 -9.31
C ARG A 156 -13.62 7.07 -9.36
N LYS A 157 -12.87 6.54 -8.41
CA LYS A 157 -12.52 5.13 -8.31
C LYS A 157 -12.86 4.57 -6.94
N ASP A 158 -13.11 3.28 -6.89
CA ASP A 158 -13.17 2.56 -5.64
C ASP A 158 -11.74 2.28 -5.15
N ILE A 159 -11.42 2.79 -3.98
CA ILE A 159 -10.16 2.56 -3.29
C ILE A 159 -10.38 1.50 -2.22
N TYR A 160 -9.49 0.54 -2.19
CA TYR A 160 -9.49 -0.57 -1.25
C TYR A 160 -8.28 -0.50 -0.33
N THR A 161 -8.48 -0.90 0.92
CA THR A 161 -7.38 -1.30 1.81
C THR A 161 -7.57 -2.74 2.20
N MET A 162 -6.52 -3.52 2.14
CA MET A 162 -6.50 -4.87 2.66
C MET A 162 -5.38 -4.98 3.68
N SER A 163 -5.71 -5.36 4.92
CA SER A 163 -4.69 -5.75 5.90
C SER A 163 -4.67 -7.27 6.01
N HIS A 164 -3.48 -7.83 5.97
CA HIS A 164 -3.27 -9.26 6.12
C HIS A 164 -2.16 -9.53 7.14
N ARG A 165 -2.46 -10.36 8.13
CA ARG A 165 -1.46 -10.86 9.09
C ARG A 165 -0.72 -12.02 8.44
N MET A 166 0.52 -11.77 8.07
CA MET A 166 1.36 -12.74 7.38
C MET A 166 1.85 -13.85 8.32
N ASP A 167 2.24 -13.45 9.54
CA ASP A 167 2.62 -14.32 10.64
C ASP A 167 2.26 -13.67 11.98
N GLU A 168 2.80 -14.18 13.10
CA GLU A 168 2.54 -13.61 14.43
C GLU A 168 3.12 -12.20 14.62
N HIS A 169 4.08 -11.81 13.78
CA HIS A 169 4.88 -10.60 13.96
C HIS A 169 4.76 -9.58 12.84
N VAL A 170 4.19 -9.93 11.67
CA VAL A 170 4.17 -9.05 10.49
C VAL A 170 2.76 -8.87 9.96
N VAL A 171 2.40 -7.61 9.76
CA VAL A 171 1.18 -7.19 9.07
C VAL A 171 1.54 -6.45 7.80
N ALA A 172 0.88 -6.81 6.72
CA ALA A 172 0.91 -6.10 5.46
C ALA A 172 -0.41 -5.34 5.26
N VAL A 173 -0.33 -4.07 4.86
CA VAL A 173 -1.50 -3.26 4.50
C VAL A 173 -1.33 -2.73 3.09
N GLY A 174 -2.17 -3.21 2.18
CA GLY A 174 -2.22 -2.76 0.78
C GLY A 174 -3.25 -1.66 0.58
N VAL A 175 -2.91 -0.66 -0.25
CA VAL A 175 -3.83 0.36 -0.81
C VAL A 175 -3.82 0.18 -2.32
N TYR A 176 -4.98 0.00 -2.94
CA TYR A 176 -5.12 -0.29 -4.37
C TYR A 176 -6.49 0.12 -4.90
N ALA A 177 -6.65 0.15 -6.24
CA ALA A 177 -7.92 0.37 -6.90
C ALA A 177 -8.25 -0.80 -7.84
N LEU A 178 -9.54 -1.10 -7.99
CA LEU A 178 -10.07 -2.13 -8.89
C LEU A 178 -11.17 -1.53 -9.77
N ASP A 179 -11.27 -2.04 -11.01
CA ASP A 179 -12.36 -1.77 -11.93
C ASP A 179 -13.60 -2.61 -11.59
#